data_4cc777a1f43504faff0d8be063276921
#
_entry.id   4cc777a1f43504faff0d8be063276921
#
_cell.length_a   1.000
_cell.length_b   1.000
_cell.length_c   1.000
_cell.angle_alpha   90.00
_cell.angle_beta   90.00
_cell.angle_gamma   90.00
#
_symmetry.space_group_name_H-M   'P 1'
#
loop_
_entity.id
_entity.type
_entity.pdbx_description
1 polymer ?
#
loop_
_entity_poly.entity_id
_entity_poly.type
_entity_poly.pdbx_seq_one_letter_code
_entity_poly.pdbx_strand_id
1 'polypeptide(L)'
;IVNHLAQGLDFAVLQALQHVLLQGLPVVGSARRRAFQQRFDLADRDAFFDPVEDFQRLLEAREQADTAAADIALKQLERRLKSEARDIQNKYLCPPQTTDFAIMYLPIEGLFAEAVNLPGLLDELQRTYRVCVAGPTTLAALLNSLQMGFKTLAIEKRTGEVWRTIAAVKQDFVTFSLLLDKTKKKLQEASGHIDAAARRSRVINKRL
;
A
#
# COMPACT_ATOMS: atom_id res chain seq x y z
N ILE A 1 0.50 -25.24 -26.07
CA ILE A 1 1.55 -25.05 -25.03
C ILE A 1 1.56 -23.59 -24.58
N VAL A 2 1.47 -22.59 -25.48
CA VAL A 2 1.47 -21.16 -25.16
C VAL A 2 0.25 -20.76 -24.30
N ASN A 3 -0.94 -21.27 -24.59
CA ASN A 3 -2.16 -21.00 -23.81
C ASN A 3 -2.13 -21.56 -22.38
N HIS A 4 -1.45 -22.68 -22.14
CA HIS A 4 -1.33 -23.27 -20.81
C HIS A 4 -0.32 -22.54 -19.91
N LEU A 5 0.72 -21.96 -20.51
CA LEU A 5 1.72 -21.17 -19.77
C LEU A 5 1.16 -19.77 -19.40
N ALA A 6 0.34 -19.17 -20.27
CA ALA A 6 -0.32 -17.91 -19.98
C ALA A 6 -1.28 -18.02 -18.78
N GLN A 7 -2.13 -19.05 -18.74
CA GLN A 7 -3.07 -19.28 -17.63
C GLN A 7 -2.40 -19.53 -16.27
N GLY A 8 -1.23 -20.19 -16.26
CA GLY A 8 -0.50 -20.47 -15.01
C GLY A 8 0.32 -19.29 -14.50
N LEU A 9 0.88 -18.46 -15.40
CA LEU A 9 1.63 -17.25 -15.01
C LEU A 9 0.69 -16.17 -14.49
N ASP A 10 -0.48 -16.00 -15.08
CA ASP A 10 -1.45 -14.98 -14.67
C ASP A 10 -1.96 -15.19 -13.26
N PHE A 11 -2.22 -16.43 -12.85
CA PHE A 11 -2.66 -16.72 -11.48
C PHE A 11 -1.54 -16.49 -10.46
N ALA A 12 -0.31 -16.86 -10.76
CA ALA A 12 0.85 -16.67 -9.89
C ALA A 12 1.20 -15.17 -9.74
N VAL A 13 1.10 -14.39 -10.82
CA VAL A 13 1.33 -12.93 -10.81
C VAL A 13 0.23 -12.22 -10.05
N LEU A 14 -1.03 -12.59 -10.22
CA LEU A 14 -2.15 -12.09 -9.45
C LEU A 14 -2.02 -12.41 -7.95
N GLN A 15 -1.60 -13.62 -7.58
CA GLN A 15 -1.32 -13.97 -6.19
C GLN A 15 -0.14 -13.18 -5.63
N ALA A 16 0.93 -12.97 -6.40
CA ALA A 16 2.07 -12.18 -5.97
C ALA A 16 1.70 -10.70 -5.79
N LEU A 17 0.94 -10.11 -6.72
CA LEU A 17 0.37 -8.77 -6.60
C LEU A 17 -0.53 -8.64 -5.38
N GLN A 18 -1.43 -9.58 -5.16
CA GLN A 18 -2.30 -9.65 -4.01
C GLN A 18 -1.50 -9.72 -2.70
N HIS A 19 -0.43 -10.50 -2.67
CA HIS A 19 0.42 -10.65 -1.49
C HIS A 19 1.19 -9.35 -1.19
N VAL A 20 1.74 -8.70 -2.20
CA VAL A 20 2.49 -7.43 -2.07
C VAL A 20 1.56 -6.28 -1.66
N LEU A 21 0.39 -6.16 -2.29
CA LEU A 21 -0.60 -5.12 -1.97
C LEU A 21 -1.20 -5.32 -0.57
N LEU A 22 -1.48 -6.55 -0.16
CA LEU A 22 -2.02 -6.85 1.18
C LEU A 22 -0.99 -6.67 2.31
N GLN A 23 0.30 -6.87 2.03
CA GLN A 23 1.36 -6.61 3.03
C GLN A 23 1.71 -5.12 3.14
N GLY A 24 1.53 -4.35 2.07
CA GLY A 24 1.83 -2.91 2.04
C GLY A 24 0.72 -2.03 2.64
N LEU A 25 -0.51 -2.53 2.75
CA LEU A 25 -1.63 -1.76 3.32
C LEU A 25 -1.59 -1.82 4.86
N PRO A 26 -1.39 -0.67 5.55
CA PRO A 26 -1.41 -0.64 7.00
C PRO A 26 -2.83 -0.93 7.50
N VAL A 27 -2.95 -2.00 8.28
CA VAL A 27 -4.09 -2.32 9.16
C VAL A 27 -5.47 -2.09 8.52
N VAL A 28 -5.75 -2.78 7.44
CA VAL A 28 -7.13 -3.00 7.02
C VAL A 28 -7.67 -4.12 7.91
N GLY A 29 -8.66 -3.83 8.75
CA GLY A 29 -9.25 -4.81 9.66
C GLY A 29 -9.70 -6.09 8.94
N SER A 30 -9.67 -7.22 9.62
CA SER A 30 -9.92 -8.57 9.06
C SER A 30 -11.23 -8.70 8.25
N ALA A 31 -12.24 -7.90 8.57
CA ALA A 31 -13.52 -7.85 7.84
C ALA A 31 -13.36 -7.17 6.45
N ARG A 32 -12.57 -6.09 6.36
CA ARG A 32 -12.31 -5.39 5.11
C ARG A 32 -11.39 -6.19 4.17
N ARG A 33 -10.42 -6.94 4.74
CA ARG A 33 -9.62 -7.90 3.97
C ARG A 33 -10.51 -8.98 3.35
N ARG A 34 -11.47 -9.53 4.10
CA ARG A 34 -12.41 -10.54 3.58
C ARG A 34 -13.33 -9.98 2.50
N ALA A 35 -13.86 -8.77 2.66
CA ALA A 35 -14.71 -8.13 1.66
C ALA A 35 -13.92 -7.82 0.36
N PHE A 36 -12.66 -7.40 0.46
CA PHE A 36 -11.76 -7.21 -0.69
C PHE A 36 -11.43 -8.55 -1.35
N GLN A 37 -11.07 -9.56 -0.57
CA GLN A 37 -10.83 -10.94 -1.03
C GLN A 37 -12.05 -11.49 -1.78
N GLN A 38 -13.23 -11.35 -1.20
CA GLN A 38 -14.48 -11.83 -1.77
C GLN A 38 -14.86 -11.12 -3.07
N ARG A 39 -14.56 -9.83 -3.18
CA ARG A 39 -14.72 -9.07 -4.44
C ARG A 39 -13.72 -9.51 -5.51
N PHE A 40 -12.52 -9.90 -5.10
CA PHE A 40 -11.48 -10.40 -5.99
C PHE A 40 -11.72 -11.85 -6.44
N ASP A 41 -12.26 -12.70 -5.54
CA ASP A 41 -12.64 -14.09 -5.85
C ASP A 41 -13.91 -14.18 -6.71
N LEU A 42 -14.78 -13.14 -6.65
CA LEU A 42 -15.95 -12.97 -7.51
C LEU A 42 -15.64 -12.29 -8.85
N ALA A 43 -14.39 -11.82 -9.05
CA ALA A 43 -13.96 -11.38 -10.35
C ALA A 43 -14.00 -12.58 -11.30
N ASP A 44 -15.04 -12.58 -12.08
CA ASP A 44 -15.44 -13.61 -13.05
C ASP A 44 -14.21 -14.22 -13.71
N ARG A 45 -14.00 -15.52 -13.51
CA ARG A 45 -13.05 -16.30 -14.30
C ARG A 45 -13.38 -16.25 -15.81
N ASP A 46 -14.64 -15.90 -16.11
CA ASP A 46 -15.16 -15.80 -17.48
C ASP A 46 -14.98 -14.38 -18.08
N ALA A 47 -14.65 -13.38 -17.26
CA ALA A 47 -14.27 -12.04 -17.70
C ALA A 47 -12.74 -11.88 -17.84
N PHE A 48 -12.04 -12.98 -18.04
CA PHE A 48 -10.61 -12.92 -18.32
C PHE A 48 -10.43 -12.27 -19.70
N PHE A 49 -9.98 -11.02 -19.66
CA PHE A 49 -9.54 -10.27 -20.81
C PHE A 49 -8.56 -11.11 -21.64
N ASP A 50 -8.93 -11.48 -22.83
CA ASP A 50 -8.03 -12.13 -23.76
C ASP A 50 -7.57 -11.19 -24.88
N PRO A 51 -6.66 -10.22 -24.57
CA PRO A 51 -6.06 -9.37 -25.58
C PRO A 51 -5.16 -10.16 -26.52
N VAL A 52 -4.87 -11.41 -26.15
CA VAL A 52 -4.03 -12.32 -26.93
C VAL A 52 -4.68 -12.63 -28.25
N GLU A 53 -6.00 -12.80 -28.29
CA GLU A 53 -6.73 -13.10 -29.53
C GLU A 53 -6.67 -11.94 -30.54
N ASP A 54 -6.91 -10.70 -30.07
CA ASP A 54 -6.80 -9.52 -30.93
C ASP A 54 -5.35 -9.27 -31.38
N PHE A 55 -4.38 -9.57 -30.53
CA PHE A 55 -2.97 -9.49 -30.86
C PHE A 55 -2.55 -10.59 -31.86
N GLN A 56 -3.07 -11.80 -31.75
CA GLN A 56 -2.82 -12.88 -32.72
C GLN A 56 -3.35 -12.49 -34.10
N ARG A 57 -4.56 -11.94 -34.17
CA ARG A 57 -5.12 -11.44 -35.44
C ARG A 57 -4.25 -10.34 -36.07
N LEU A 58 -3.68 -9.47 -35.24
CA LEU A 58 -2.76 -8.44 -35.71
C LEU A 58 -1.48 -9.05 -36.28
N LEU A 59 -0.91 -10.05 -35.62
CA LEU A 59 0.28 -10.75 -36.11
C LEU A 59 0.00 -11.50 -37.43
N GLU A 60 -1.09 -12.23 -37.51
CA GLU A 60 -1.51 -12.96 -38.72
C GLU A 60 -1.71 -11.98 -39.91
N ALA A 61 -2.36 -10.85 -39.70
CA ALA A 61 -2.52 -9.83 -40.74
C ALA A 61 -1.18 -9.27 -41.23
N ARG A 62 -0.22 -9.07 -40.31
CA ARG A 62 1.14 -8.61 -40.65
C ARG A 62 1.93 -9.68 -41.40
N GLU A 63 1.84 -10.94 -41.01
CA GLU A 63 2.50 -12.04 -41.72
C GLU A 63 1.98 -12.21 -43.15
N GLN A 64 0.68 -11.92 -43.35
CA GLN A 64 0.04 -11.94 -44.69
C GLN A 64 0.28 -10.64 -45.48
N ALA A 65 1.02 -9.67 -44.92
CA ALA A 65 1.24 -8.33 -45.46
C ALA A 65 -0.06 -7.58 -45.80
N ASP A 66 -1.18 -7.92 -45.13
CA ASP A 66 -2.47 -7.24 -45.25
C ASP A 66 -2.51 -6.03 -44.31
N THR A 67 -2.11 -4.89 -44.84
CA THR A 67 -2.08 -3.64 -44.09
C THR A 67 -3.48 -3.17 -43.64
N ALA A 68 -4.52 -3.44 -44.43
CA ALA A 68 -5.87 -3.04 -44.08
C ALA A 68 -6.43 -3.86 -42.91
N ALA A 69 -6.21 -5.17 -42.94
CA ALA A 69 -6.58 -6.05 -41.82
C ALA A 69 -5.77 -5.73 -40.54
N ALA A 70 -4.48 -5.42 -40.68
CA ALA A 70 -3.63 -5.03 -39.56
C ALA A 70 -4.13 -3.73 -38.90
N ASP A 71 -4.49 -2.71 -39.66
CA ASP A 71 -5.05 -1.46 -39.15
C ASP A 71 -6.40 -1.66 -38.42
N ILE A 72 -7.23 -2.55 -38.93
CA ILE A 72 -8.50 -2.90 -38.28
C ILE A 72 -8.24 -3.59 -36.93
N ALA A 73 -7.36 -4.60 -36.92
CA ALA A 73 -6.99 -5.34 -35.71
C ALA A 73 -6.38 -4.42 -34.65
N LEU A 74 -5.52 -3.48 -35.05
CA LEU A 74 -4.90 -2.49 -34.15
C LEU A 74 -5.95 -1.58 -33.50
N LYS A 75 -6.93 -1.08 -34.29
CA LYS A 75 -8.05 -0.28 -33.76
C LYS A 75 -8.96 -1.09 -32.82
N GLN A 76 -9.15 -2.38 -33.10
CA GLN A 76 -9.91 -3.26 -32.20
C GLN A 76 -9.19 -3.45 -30.88
N LEU A 77 -7.88 -3.72 -30.92
CA LEU A 77 -7.02 -3.82 -29.74
C LEU A 77 -7.07 -2.55 -28.89
N GLU A 78 -6.93 -1.38 -29.52
CA GLU A 78 -7.04 -0.08 -28.83
C GLU A 78 -8.38 0.08 -28.09
N ARG A 79 -9.49 -0.20 -28.77
CA ARG A 79 -10.83 -0.11 -28.18
C ARG A 79 -11.01 -1.08 -27.02
N ARG A 80 -10.49 -2.29 -27.16
CA ARG A 80 -10.54 -3.30 -26.09
C ARG A 80 -9.74 -2.86 -24.88
N LEU A 81 -8.52 -2.38 -25.06
CA LEU A 81 -7.69 -1.88 -23.94
C LEU A 81 -8.39 -0.72 -23.19
N LYS A 82 -9.04 0.19 -23.91
CA LYS A 82 -9.83 1.29 -23.30
C LYS A 82 -11.06 0.77 -22.55
N SER A 83 -11.75 -0.22 -23.08
CA SER A 83 -12.90 -0.84 -22.41
C SER A 83 -12.49 -1.52 -21.11
N GLU A 84 -11.42 -2.29 -21.16
CA GLU A 84 -10.89 -2.98 -19.97
C GLU A 84 -10.40 -2.01 -18.90
N ALA A 85 -9.73 -0.94 -19.30
CA ALA A 85 -9.31 0.09 -18.35
C ALA A 85 -10.50 0.73 -17.63
N ARG A 86 -11.60 0.96 -18.34
CA ARG A 86 -12.87 1.45 -17.77
C ARG A 86 -13.45 0.44 -16.78
N ASP A 87 -13.44 -0.83 -17.13
CA ASP A 87 -13.95 -1.90 -16.28
C ASP A 87 -13.11 -2.07 -15.03
N ILE A 88 -11.78 -2.02 -15.15
CA ILE A 88 -10.84 -2.02 -14.03
C ILE A 88 -11.13 -0.84 -13.11
N GLN A 89 -11.30 0.37 -13.65
CA GLN A 89 -11.63 1.55 -12.87
C GLN A 89 -12.91 1.36 -12.07
N ASN A 90 -13.99 0.93 -12.74
CA ASN A 90 -15.31 0.80 -12.13
C ASN A 90 -15.39 -0.33 -11.09
N LYS A 91 -14.68 -1.43 -11.34
CA LYS A 91 -14.75 -2.64 -10.48
C LYS A 91 -13.79 -2.57 -9.29
N TYR A 92 -12.60 -1.99 -9.47
CA TYR A 92 -11.50 -2.15 -8.52
C TYR A 92 -11.02 -0.85 -7.86
N LEU A 93 -11.26 0.34 -8.46
CA LEU A 93 -10.83 1.59 -7.85
C LEU A 93 -11.92 2.18 -6.95
N CYS A 94 -11.70 2.11 -5.66
CA CYS A 94 -12.59 2.63 -4.61
C CYS A 94 -11.78 3.37 -3.53
N PRO A 95 -11.13 4.50 -3.82
CA PRO A 95 -10.40 5.27 -2.81
C PRO A 95 -11.36 5.72 -1.68
N PRO A 96 -10.94 5.76 -0.41
CA PRO A 96 -9.63 5.44 0.14
C PRO A 96 -9.42 3.96 0.51
N GLN A 97 -10.33 3.05 0.15
CA GLN A 97 -10.21 1.63 0.47
C GLN A 97 -9.16 0.92 -0.39
N THR A 98 -8.94 1.43 -1.61
CA THR A 98 -7.89 0.99 -2.53
C THR A 98 -6.93 2.14 -2.80
N THR A 99 -5.87 1.86 -3.55
CA THR A 99 -5.05 2.89 -4.22
C THR A 99 -5.93 3.70 -5.17
N ASP A 100 -5.46 4.87 -5.56
CA ASP A 100 -6.09 5.75 -6.56
C ASP A 100 -5.67 5.42 -8.00
N PHE A 101 -4.93 4.33 -8.18
CA PHE A 101 -4.55 3.78 -9.48
C PHE A 101 -4.64 2.26 -9.48
N ALA A 102 -4.76 1.67 -10.67
CA ALA A 102 -4.70 0.23 -10.89
C ALA A 102 -3.63 -0.12 -11.94
N ILE A 103 -3.24 -1.38 -12.00
CA ILE A 103 -2.28 -1.90 -12.97
C ILE A 103 -3.01 -2.89 -13.88
N MET A 104 -2.96 -2.63 -15.19
CA MET A 104 -3.36 -3.57 -16.23
C MET A 104 -2.12 -4.33 -16.69
N TYR A 105 -2.09 -5.60 -16.43
CA TYR A 105 -0.98 -6.47 -16.85
C TYR A 105 -1.26 -7.10 -18.20
N LEU A 106 -0.34 -6.90 -19.14
CA LEU A 106 -0.36 -7.53 -20.45
C LEU A 106 0.65 -8.70 -20.47
N PRO A 107 0.21 -9.97 -20.64
CA PRO A 107 1.06 -11.12 -20.38
C PRO A 107 2.10 -11.37 -21.49
N ILE A 108 1.99 -10.69 -22.62
CA ILE A 108 2.87 -10.83 -23.78
C ILE A 108 3.63 -9.53 -24.01
N GLU A 109 4.95 -9.58 -24.02
CA GLU A 109 5.80 -8.39 -24.22
C GLU A 109 5.52 -7.70 -25.57
N GLY A 110 5.27 -8.48 -26.64
CA GLY A 110 4.88 -7.94 -27.94
C GLY A 110 3.56 -7.17 -27.89
N LEU A 111 2.58 -7.65 -27.16
CA LEU A 111 1.31 -6.95 -26.95
C LEU A 111 1.50 -5.64 -26.18
N PHE A 112 2.35 -5.67 -25.14
CA PHE A 112 2.72 -4.46 -24.42
C PHE A 112 3.44 -3.45 -25.32
N ALA A 113 4.36 -3.92 -26.16
CA ALA A 113 5.05 -3.06 -27.11
C ALA A 113 4.08 -2.40 -28.12
N GLU A 114 3.07 -3.15 -28.62
CA GLU A 114 2.03 -2.57 -29.49
C GLU A 114 1.21 -1.51 -28.76
N ALA A 115 0.82 -1.77 -27.49
CA ALA A 115 0.09 -0.79 -26.69
C ALA A 115 0.90 0.50 -26.46
N VAL A 116 2.21 0.39 -26.24
CA VAL A 116 3.14 1.53 -26.11
C VAL A 116 3.26 2.32 -27.41
N ASN A 117 3.25 1.63 -28.56
CA ASN A 117 3.38 2.24 -29.87
C ASN A 117 2.10 2.96 -30.35
N LEU A 118 0.96 2.70 -29.71
CA LEU A 118 -0.29 3.42 -30.01
C LEU A 118 -0.25 4.85 -29.46
N PRO A 119 -0.30 5.89 -30.34
CA PRO A 119 -0.11 7.27 -29.91
C PRO A 119 -1.18 7.70 -28.88
N GLY A 120 -0.74 8.18 -27.74
CA GLY A 120 -1.61 8.74 -26.70
C GLY A 120 -2.43 7.72 -25.89
N LEU A 121 -2.40 6.44 -26.24
CA LEU A 121 -3.20 5.42 -25.56
C LEU A 121 -2.83 5.32 -24.07
N LEU A 122 -1.55 5.16 -23.74
CA LEU A 122 -1.11 5.00 -22.37
C LEU A 122 -1.44 6.23 -21.50
N ASP A 123 -1.26 7.41 -22.06
CA ASP A 123 -1.60 8.67 -21.40
C ASP A 123 -3.11 8.76 -21.11
N GLU A 124 -3.95 8.35 -22.07
CA GLU A 124 -5.40 8.31 -21.89
C GLU A 124 -5.81 7.31 -20.82
N LEU A 125 -5.23 6.09 -20.83
CA LEU A 125 -5.51 5.06 -19.84
C LEU A 125 -5.13 5.53 -18.42
N GLN A 126 -4.00 6.20 -18.29
CA GLN A 126 -3.53 6.69 -17.00
C GLN A 126 -4.33 7.89 -16.50
N ARG A 127 -4.62 8.87 -17.36
CA ARG A 127 -5.30 10.13 -16.97
C ARG A 127 -6.79 9.94 -16.77
N THR A 128 -7.45 9.20 -17.68
CA THR A 128 -8.90 9.05 -17.67
C THR A 128 -9.36 7.94 -16.73
N TYR A 129 -8.69 6.78 -16.81
CA TYR A 129 -9.10 5.59 -16.06
C TYR A 129 -8.22 5.31 -14.84
N ARG A 130 -7.10 6.06 -14.68
CA ARG A 130 -6.10 5.82 -13.63
C ARG A 130 -5.52 4.41 -13.65
N VAL A 131 -5.36 3.87 -14.86
CA VAL A 131 -4.82 2.53 -15.10
C VAL A 131 -3.45 2.65 -15.74
N CYS A 132 -2.44 2.10 -15.08
CA CYS A 132 -1.08 1.95 -15.61
C CYS A 132 -0.96 0.61 -16.30
N VAL A 133 -0.47 0.59 -17.54
CA VAL A 133 -0.22 -0.65 -18.28
C VAL A 133 1.19 -1.14 -17.99
N ALA A 134 1.33 -2.45 -17.77
CA ALA A 134 2.62 -3.09 -17.52
C ALA A 134 2.74 -4.40 -18.29
N GLY A 135 3.87 -4.60 -18.93
CA GLY A 135 4.28 -5.88 -19.53
C GLY A 135 5.09 -6.73 -18.55
N PRO A 136 5.51 -7.93 -18.95
CA PRO A 136 6.27 -8.85 -18.11
C PRO A 136 7.56 -8.24 -17.53
N THR A 137 8.33 -7.54 -18.35
CA THR A 137 9.59 -6.90 -17.91
C THR A 137 9.38 -5.69 -17.03
N THR A 138 8.35 -4.88 -17.30
CA THR A 138 8.08 -3.65 -16.56
C THR A 138 7.36 -3.89 -15.24
N LEU A 139 6.55 -4.95 -15.14
CA LEU A 139 5.79 -5.29 -13.93
C LEU A 139 6.70 -5.54 -12.73
N ALA A 140 7.79 -6.29 -12.92
CA ALA A 140 8.72 -6.60 -11.84
C ALA A 140 9.39 -5.32 -11.27
N ALA A 141 9.80 -4.39 -12.14
CA ALA A 141 10.37 -3.11 -11.74
C ALA A 141 9.34 -2.24 -11.00
N LEU A 142 8.10 -2.20 -11.49
CA LEU A 142 7.01 -1.45 -10.89
C LEU A 142 6.68 -1.98 -9.50
N LEU A 143 6.56 -3.30 -9.33
CA LEU A 143 6.30 -3.93 -8.03
C LEU A 143 7.41 -3.67 -7.02
N ASN A 144 8.66 -3.72 -7.44
CA ASN A 144 9.78 -3.41 -6.58
C ASN A 144 9.74 -1.94 -6.10
N SER A 145 9.43 -1.00 -7.00
CA SER A 145 9.27 0.42 -6.66
C SER A 145 8.12 0.65 -5.69
N LEU A 146 6.98 0.02 -5.90
CA LEU A 146 5.83 0.08 -4.99
C LEU A 146 6.17 -0.51 -3.62
N GLN A 147 6.88 -1.64 -3.56
CA GLN A 147 7.31 -2.25 -2.31
C GLN A 147 8.21 -1.31 -1.50
N MET A 148 9.13 -0.61 -2.16
CA MET A 148 9.98 0.39 -1.50
C MET A 148 9.14 1.56 -0.96
N GLY A 149 8.21 2.10 -1.74
CA GLY A 149 7.31 3.16 -1.32
C GLY A 149 6.47 2.78 -0.10
N PHE A 150 5.89 1.59 -0.10
CA PHE A 150 5.09 1.11 1.04
C PHE A 150 5.94 0.86 2.30
N LYS A 151 7.19 0.38 2.17
CA LYS A 151 8.12 0.26 3.30
C LYS A 151 8.41 1.63 3.92
N THR A 152 8.64 2.65 3.10
CA THR A 152 8.89 4.03 3.57
C THR A 152 7.69 4.58 4.34
N LEU A 153 6.49 4.45 3.80
CA LEU A 153 5.25 4.88 4.47
C LEU A 153 4.99 4.13 5.80
N ALA A 154 5.33 2.84 5.86
CA ALA A 154 5.20 2.05 7.09
C ALA A 154 6.17 2.53 8.18
N ILE A 155 7.39 2.91 7.82
CA ILE A 155 8.40 3.48 8.74
C ILE A 155 7.91 4.84 9.25
N GLU A 156 7.42 5.71 8.37
CA GLU A 156 6.94 7.05 8.74
C GLU A 156 5.78 6.99 9.75
N LYS A 157 4.84 6.07 9.56
CA LYS A 157 3.76 5.82 10.52
C LYS A 157 4.26 5.38 11.89
N ARG A 158 5.22 4.45 11.94
CA ARG A 158 5.83 3.98 13.19
C ARG A 158 6.59 5.09 13.90
N THR A 159 7.28 5.94 13.15
CA THR A 159 7.99 7.10 13.71
C THR A 159 7.01 8.05 14.42
N GLY A 160 5.84 8.32 13.85
CA GLY A 160 4.81 9.14 14.50
C GLY A 160 4.29 8.55 15.82
N GLU A 161 4.16 7.23 15.94
CA GLU A 161 3.77 6.56 17.18
C GLU A 161 4.88 6.65 18.25
N VAL A 162 6.13 6.49 17.84
CA VAL A 162 7.30 6.64 18.73
C VAL A 162 7.36 8.05 19.29
N TRP A 163 7.17 9.09 18.47
CA TRP A 163 7.18 10.48 18.95
C TRP A 163 6.06 10.76 19.95
N ARG A 164 4.85 10.20 19.77
CA ARG A 164 3.76 10.32 20.74
C ARG A 164 4.11 9.66 22.06
N THR A 165 4.70 8.47 22.02
CA THR A 165 5.15 7.75 23.21
C THR A 165 6.23 8.52 23.96
N ILE A 166 7.22 9.08 23.27
CA ILE A 166 8.27 9.92 23.85
C ILE A 166 7.66 11.17 24.51
N ALA A 167 6.68 11.80 23.87
CA ALA A 167 6.00 12.96 24.45
C ALA A 167 5.24 12.62 25.74
N ALA A 168 4.56 11.47 25.80
CA ALA A 168 3.90 10.97 27.00
C ALA A 168 4.91 10.71 28.14
N VAL A 169 5.99 9.99 27.85
CA VAL A 169 7.07 9.73 28.82
C VAL A 169 7.68 11.01 29.35
N LYS A 170 7.89 12.02 28.50
CA LYS A 170 8.38 13.34 28.92
C LYS A 170 7.44 13.99 29.94
N GLN A 171 6.13 13.89 29.73
CA GLN A 171 5.14 14.44 30.66
C GLN A 171 5.14 13.72 32.00
N ASP A 172 5.29 12.38 31.97
CA ASP A 172 5.41 11.57 33.19
C ASP A 172 6.66 11.94 34.00
N PHE A 173 7.79 12.18 33.34
CA PHE A 173 9.01 12.65 34.00
C PHE A 173 8.84 14.01 34.68
N VAL A 174 8.13 14.97 34.09
CA VAL A 174 7.82 16.25 34.73
C VAL A 174 6.99 16.05 35.98
N THR A 175 5.96 15.20 35.92
CA THR A 175 5.10 14.87 37.06
C THR A 175 5.89 14.20 38.18
N PHE A 176 6.75 13.26 37.81
CA PHE A 176 7.65 12.58 38.77
C PHE A 176 8.60 13.55 39.47
N SER A 177 9.21 14.46 38.71
CA SER A 177 10.09 15.50 39.29
C SER A 177 9.35 16.38 40.32
N LEU A 178 8.12 16.80 40.01
CA LEU A 178 7.30 17.58 40.96
C LEU A 178 6.95 16.78 42.22
N LEU A 179 6.71 15.47 42.12
CA LEU A 179 6.46 14.63 43.28
C LEU A 179 7.70 14.46 44.13
N LEU A 180 8.89 14.31 43.54
CA LEU A 180 10.16 14.26 44.24
C LEU A 180 10.42 15.55 45.02
N ASP A 181 10.18 16.71 44.42
CA ASP A 181 10.36 18.02 45.10
C ASP A 181 9.41 18.15 46.28
N LYS A 182 8.14 17.75 46.13
CA LYS A 182 7.18 17.69 47.24
C LYS A 182 7.63 16.79 48.38
N THR A 183 8.14 15.60 48.02
CA THR A 183 8.65 14.63 49.00
C THR A 183 9.87 15.18 49.75
N LYS A 184 10.81 15.79 49.03
CA LYS A 184 11.99 16.44 49.61
C LYS A 184 11.57 17.53 50.62
N LYS A 185 10.60 18.36 50.28
CA LYS A 185 10.09 19.42 51.14
C LYS A 185 9.46 18.84 52.40
N LYS A 186 8.64 17.79 52.32
CA LYS A 186 8.06 17.10 53.46
C LYS A 186 9.11 16.43 54.39
N LEU A 187 10.16 15.87 53.81
CA LEU A 187 11.27 15.32 54.55
C LEU A 187 12.01 16.44 55.34
N GLN A 188 12.25 17.59 54.75
CA GLN A 188 12.85 18.74 55.46
C GLN A 188 11.97 19.26 56.57
N GLU A 189 10.65 19.34 56.36
CA GLU A 189 9.70 19.73 57.43
C GLU A 189 9.72 18.72 58.58
N ALA A 190 9.70 17.41 58.29
CA ALA A 190 9.79 16.35 59.28
C ALA A 190 11.10 16.41 60.07
N SER A 191 12.23 16.61 59.38
CA SER A 191 13.54 16.79 60.02
C SER A 191 13.53 17.96 60.99
N GLY A 192 12.92 19.10 60.58
CA GLY A 192 12.79 20.28 61.46
C GLY A 192 11.95 20.01 62.71
N HIS A 193 10.88 19.20 62.59
CA HIS A 193 10.07 18.82 63.75
C HIS A 193 10.85 17.88 64.70
N ILE A 194 11.63 16.93 64.18
CA ILE A 194 12.51 16.06 64.97
C ILE A 194 13.55 16.87 65.74
N ASP A 195 14.20 17.86 65.08
CA ASP A 195 15.18 18.74 65.71
C ASP A 195 14.57 19.60 66.81
N ALA A 196 13.33 20.09 66.60
CA ALA A 196 12.60 20.82 67.60
C ALA A 196 12.24 19.97 68.83
N ALA A 197 11.80 18.71 68.59
CA ALA A 197 11.53 17.75 69.66
C ALA A 197 12.80 17.41 70.47
N ALA A 198 13.91 17.16 69.78
CA ALA A 198 15.21 16.90 70.41
C ALA A 198 15.70 18.10 71.27
N ARG A 199 15.50 19.33 70.81
CA ARG A 199 15.81 20.53 71.63
C ARG A 199 14.95 20.60 72.87
N ARG A 200 13.64 20.33 72.78
CA ARG A 200 12.73 20.34 73.94
C ARG A 200 13.13 19.24 74.96
N SER A 201 13.44 18.02 74.47
CA SER A 201 13.90 16.93 75.35
C SER A 201 15.15 17.31 76.14
N ARG A 202 16.16 17.95 75.51
CA ARG A 202 17.38 18.42 76.20
C ARG A 202 17.08 19.50 77.26
N VAL A 203 16.12 20.37 77.01
CA VAL A 203 15.73 21.39 78.03
C VAL A 203 15.04 20.75 79.21
N ILE A 204 14.23 19.72 79.01
CA ILE A 204 13.57 18.97 80.08
C ILE A 204 14.61 18.21 80.92
N ASN A 205 15.54 17.49 80.31
CA ASN A 205 16.58 16.80 80.98
C ASN A 205 17.57 17.70 81.81
N LYS A 206 17.63 18.99 81.50
CA LYS A 206 18.46 19.94 82.21
C LYS A 206 17.72 20.60 83.38
N ARG A 207 16.42 20.38 83.52
CA ARG A 207 15.57 20.93 84.60
C ARG A 207 15.25 19.83 85.68
N LEU A 208 15.52 18.56 85.39
CA LEU A 208 15.53 17.46 86.34
C LEU A 208 16.91 17.34 86.93
#